data_02e563a12fcb7a1162acee44416e853f
#
_entry.id   02e563a12fcb7a1162acee44416e853f
#
_cell.length_a   1.000
_cell.length_b   1.000
_cell.length_c   1.000
_cell.angle_alpha   90.00
_cell.angle_beta   90.00
_cell.angle_gamma   90.00
#
_symmetry.space_group_name_H-M   'P 1'
#
loop_
_entity.id
_entity.type
_entity.pdbx_description
1 polymer ?
#
loop_
_entity_poly.entity_id
_entity_poly.type
_entity_poly.pdbx_seq_one_letter_code
_entity_poly.pdbx_strand_id
1 'polypeptide(L)'
;MEGEIIMQKSEFKIQLDKLRRQSRKKWIYFCWKNKVDNISTKFSEMTEEDILEKYPKLIYPLTLKIYKSRWEQTEEYQHLYRLLMQIRSQNDLYKIYEVVKDKALQGDDKAIKTFLMLKKEIWKSPIEKSDIPQKDNEEENLGDDL
;
A
#
# COMPACT_ATOMS: atom_id res chain seq x y z
N MET A 1 -4.29 -8.94 -15.27
CA MET A 1 -4.82 -7.82 -14.55
C MET A 1 -5.07 -8.14 -13.12
N GLU A 2 -6.00 -8.97 -12.86
CA GLU A 2 -6.27 -9.39 -11.52
C GLU A 2 -5.06 -10.02 -10.88
N GLY A 3 -4.29 -10.80 -11.64
CA GLY A 3 -3.10 -11.43 -11.12
C GLY A 3 -2.03 -10.44 -10.71
N GLU A 4 -1.93 -9.33 -11.43
CA GLU A 4 -0.95 -8.31 -11.11
C GLU A 4 -1.29 -7.61 -9.82
N ILE A 5 -2.57 -7.33 -9.60
CA ILE A 5 -3.03 -6.69 -8.39
C ILE A 5 -2.77 -7.61 -7.20
N ILE A 6 -3.04 -8.90 -7.39
CA ILE A 6 -2.79 -9.89 -6.35
C ILE A 6 -1.31 -9.97 -6.02
N MET A 7 -0.44 -9.92 -7.01
CA MET A 7 1.00 -9.98 -6.78
C MET A 7 1.49 -8.78 -5.98
N GLN A 8 1.02 -7.59 -6.33
CA GLN A 8 1.41 -6.41 -5.60
C GLN A 8 0.92 -6.46 -4.16
N LYS A 9 -0.30 -6.92 -3.96
CA LYS A 9 -0.82 -7.07 -2.61
C LYS A 9 -0.08 -8.18 -1.88
N SER A 10 0.42 -9.17 -2.62
CA SER A 10 1.13 -10.28 -2.02
C SER A 10 2.43 -9.85 -1.37
N GLU A 11 3.16 -8.91 -1.96
CA GLU A 11 4.41 -8.46 -1.35
C GLU A 11 4.15 -7.87 0.02
N PHE A 12 3.20 -6.94 0.12
CA PHE A 12 2.84 -6.35 1.40
C PHE A 12 2.30 -7.42 2.35
N LYS A 13 1.43 -8.27 1.84
CA LYS A 13 0.82 -9.31 2.67
C LYS A 13 1.85 -10.31 3.17
N ILE A 14 2.79 -10.71 2.33
CA ILE A 14 3.87 -11.62 2.73
C ILE A 14 4.69 -11.01 3.85
N GLN A 15 5.06 -9.74 3.71
CA GLN A 15 5.84 -9.07 4.73
C GLN A 15 5.04 -8.88 6.02
N LEU A 16 3.77 -8.57 5.89
CA LEU A 16 2.90 -8.39 7.04
C LEU A 16 2.69 -9.71 7.79
N ASP A 17 2.47 -10.79 7.05
CA ASP A 17 2.30 -12.12 7.67
C ASP A 17 3.60 -12.57 8.34
N LYS A 18 4.74 -12.23 7.75
CA LYS A 18 6.03 -12.54 8.35
C LYS A 18 6.17 -11.81 9.68
N LEU A 19 5.80 -10.55 9.70
CA LEU A 19 5.84 -9.75 10.93
C LEU A 19 4.93 -10.38 12.00
N ARG A 20 3.75 -10.81 11.60
CA ARG A 20 2.81 -11.42 12.53
C ARG A 20 3.40 -12.66 13.18
N ARG A 21 4.11 -13.48 12.41
CA ARG A 21 4.75 -14.68 12.93
C ARG A 21 5.93 -14.35 13.83
N GLN A 22 6.66 -13.30 13.52
CA GLN A 22 7.83 -12.92 14.30
C GLN A 22 7.47 -12.17 15.57
N SER A 23 6.48 -11.28 15.49
CA SER A 23 6.08 -10.49 16.65
C SER A 23 4.62 -10.05 16.48
N ARG A 24 3.75 -10.75 17.18
CA ARG A 24 2.33 -10.42 17.12
C ARG A 24 2.06 -9.01 17.63
N LYS A 25 2.83 -8.58 18.65
CA LYS A 25 2.69 -7.22 19.18
C LYS A 25 2.94 -6.17 18.11
N LYS A 26 4.02 -6.33 17.36
CA LYS A 26 4.35 -5.39 16.29
C LYS A 26 3.31 -5.42 15.18
N TRP A 27 2.82 -6.62 14.86
CA TRP A 27 1.79 -6.77 13.85
C TRP A 27 0.51 -6.03 14.25
N ILE A 28 0.09 -6.21 15.51
CA ILE A 28 -1.10 -5.53 16.02
C ILE A 28 -0.90 -4.02 15.97
N TYR A 29 0.25 -3.57 16.43
CA TYR A 29 0.55 -2.14 16.45
C TYR A 29 0.51 -1.56 15.03
N PHE A 30 1.17 -2.22 14.10
CA PHE A 30 1.23 -1.73 12.72
C PHE A 30 -0.16 -1.65 12.10
N CYS A 31 -0.95 -2.69 12.23
CA CYS A 31 -2.29 -2.72 11.66
C CYS A 31 -3.19 -1.66 12.27
N TRP A 32 -3.10 -1.51 13.58
CA TRP A 32 -3.91 -0.50 14.26
C TRP A 32 -3.47 0.91 13.89
N LYS A 33 -2.18 1.17 13.95
CA LYS A 33 -1.64 2.51 13.68
C LYS A 33 -1.94 2.94 12.25
N ASN A 34 -1.86 2.04 11.32
CA ASN A 34 -2.02 2.35 9.91
C ASN A 34 -3.38 1.96 9.34
N LYS A 35 -4.30 1.57 10.22
CA LYS A 35 -5.67 1.25 9.84
C LYS A 35 -5.76 0.18 8.75
N VAL A 36 -5.06 -0.93 8.99
CA VAL A 36 -5.07 -2.07 8.09
C VAL A 36 -6.01 -3.12 8.66
N ASP A 37 -7.13 -3.33 8.00
CA ASP A 37 -8.12 -4.30 8.44
C ASP A 37 -7.82 -5.68 7.87
N ASN A 38 -8.27 -6.72 8.58
CA ASN A 38 -8.24 -8.05 8.03
C ASN A 38 -9.65 -8.64 8.17
N ILE A 39 -9.82 -9.90 7.78
CA ILE A 39 -11.13 -10.52 7.77
C ILE A 39 -11.76 -10.55 9.15
N SER A 40 -10.96 -10.81 10.18
CA SER A 40 -11.48 -11.00 11.53
C SER A 40 -11.47 -9.75 12.39
N THR A 41 -10.71 -8.73 12.02
CA THR A 41 -10.52 -7.58 12.88
C THR A 41 -10.50 -6.27 12.08
N LYS A 42 -11.32 -5.34 12.49
CA LYS A 42 -11.36 -4.02 11.88
C LYS A 42 -10.56 -3.03 12.70
N PHE A 43 -9.25 -3.08 12.53
CA PHE A 43 -8.35 -2.19 13.25
C PHE A 43 -8.61 -0.71 12.95
N SER A 44 -9.12 -0.41 11.76
CA SER A 44 -9.38 0.97 11.37
C SER A 44 -10.46 1.63 12.23
N GLU A 45 -11.29 0.84 12.90
CA GLU A 45 -12.36 1.36 13.74
C GLU A 45 -12.00 1.39 15.21
N MET A 46 -10.78 1.01 15.56
CA MET A 46 -10.37 0.93 16.96
C MET A 46 -9.67 2.19 17.43
N THR A 47 -10.06 2.66 18.61
CA THR A 47 -9.34 3.73 19.29
C THR A 47 -8.17 3.12 20.06
N GLU A 48 -7.34 3.97 20.66
CA GLU A 48 -6.26 3.49 21.49
C GLU A 48 -6.78 2.67 22.64
N GLU A 49 -7.89 3.13 23.24
CA GLU A 49 -8.50 2.40 24.34
C GLU A 49 -8.97 1.03 23.90
N ASP A 50 -9.56 0.95 22.70
CA ASP A 50 -10.06 -0.33 22.18
C ASP A 50 -8.94 -1.33 22.01
N ILE A 51 -7.78 -0.88 21.50
CA ILE A 51 -6.68 -1.80 21.26
C ILE A 51 -6.09 -2.30 22.57
N LEU A 52 -6.03 -1.44 23.58
CA LEU A 52 -5.53 -1.83 24.88
C LEU A 52 -6.47 -2.82 25.57
N GLU A 53 -7.77 -2.63 25.37
CA GLU A 53 -8.76 -3.53 25.95
C GLU A 53 -8.80 -4.88 25.26
N LYS A 54 -8.64 -4.88 23.95
CA LYS A 54 -8.74 -6.12 23.19
C LYS A 54 -7.52 -7.02 23.38
N TYR A 55 -6.35 -6.43 23.57
CA TYR A 55 -5.11 -7.19 23.72
C TYR A 55 -4.38 -6.84 25.02
N PRO A 56 -5.04 -7.08 26.16
CA PRO A 56 -4.48 -6.65 27.45
C PRO A 56 -3.19 -7.34 27.86
N LYS A 57 -2.89 -8.49 27.27
CA LYS A 57 -1.67 -9.20 27.59
C LYS A 57 -0.53 -8.93 26.60
N LEU A 58 -0.83 -8.25 25.53
CA LEU A 58 0.16 -7.99 24.49
C LEU A 58 0.49 -6.50 24.32
N ILE A 59 -0.51 -5.65 24.45
CA ILE A 59 -0.35 -4.22 24.20
C ILE A 59 -0.61 -3.44 25.49
N TYR A 60 0.41 -2.72 25.93
CA TYR A 60 0.31 -1.86 27.10
C TYR A 60 0.54 -0.41 26.65
N PRO A 61 0.15 0.57 27.47
CA PRO A 61 0.43 1.97 27.10
C PRO A 61 1.90 2.22 26.82
N LEU A 62 2.80 1.59 27.58
CA LEU A 62 4.22 1.73 27.36
C LEU A 62 4.64 1.12 26.02
N THR A 63 4.01 0.01 25.62
CA THR A 63 4.27 -0.62 24.34
C THR A 63 4.01 0.37 23.20
N LEU A 64 2.88 1.05 23.24
CA LEU A 64 2.51 2.02 22.22
C LEU A 64 3.53 3.15 22.15
N LYS A 65 3.95 3.62 23.31
CA LYS A 65 4.90 4.72 23.37
C LYS A 65 6.27 4.33 22.81
N ILE A 66 6.75 3.16 23.18
CA ILE A 66 8.05 2.68 22.73
C ILE A 66 8.04 2.40 21.24
N TYR A 67 6.98 1.77 20.73
CA TYR A 67 6.92 1.49 19.29
C TYR A 67 6.85 2.77 18.49
N LYS A 68 6.11 3.75 18.96
CA LYS A 68 6.02 5.03 18.26
C LYS A 68 7.37 5.74 18.21
N SER A 69 8.10 5.73 19.33
CA SER A 69 9.35 6.49 19.40
C SER A 69 10.56 5.73 18.84
N ARG A 70 10.52 4.41 18.81
CA ARG A 70 11.67 3.62 18.40
C ARG A 70 11.42 2.72 17.20
N TRP A 71 10.42 1.85 17.28
CA TRP A 71 10.21 0.88 16.21
C TRP A 71 9.81 1.55 14.89
N GLU A 72 9.02 2.62 14.95
CA GLU A 72 8.64 3.33 13.74
C GLU A 72 9.83 3.93 13.00
N GLN A 73 10.96 4.07 13.67
CA GLN A 73 12.16 4.61 13.04
C GLN A 73 13.02 3.52 12.39
N THR A 74 12.65 2.27 12.55
CA THR A 74 13.44 1.18 12.00
C THR A 74 13.15 0.96 10.53
N GLU A 75 14.12 0.36 9.85
CA GLU A 75 13.94 0.02 8.43
C GLU A 75 12.82 -1.00 8.25
N GLU A 76 12.64 -1.90 9.19
CA GLU A 76 11.58 -2.89 9.15
C GLU A 76 10.22 -2.22 9.05
N TYR A 77 9.95 -1.26 9.92
CA TYR A 77 8.68 -0.54 9.91
C TYR A 77 8.54 0.31 8.65
N GLN A 78 9.61 1.04 8.30
CA GLN A 78 9.56 1.95 7.16
C GLN A 78 9.35 1.20 5.84
N HIS A 79 9.96 0.05 5.69
CA HIS A 79 9.78 -0.75 4.48
C HIS A 79 8.33 -1.19 4.34
N LEU A 80 7.76 -1.72 5.42
CA LEU A 80 6.37 -2.17 5.42
C LEU A 80 5.43 -1.00 5.16
N TYR A 81 5.72 0.14 5.78
CA TYR A 81 4.92 1.33 5.61
C TYR A 81 4.94 1.80 4.14
N ARG A 82 6.11 1.79 3.51
CA ARG A 82 6.23 2.19 2.10
C ARG A 82 5.41 1.28 1.18
N LEU A 83 5.44 -0.02 1.44
CA LEU A 83 4.64 -0.96 0.65
C LEU A 83 3.14 -0.63 0.77
N LEU A 84 2.71 -0.33 1.98
CA LEU A 84 1.31 0.03 2.21
C LEU A 84 0.94 1.32 1.49
N MET A 85 1.82 2.32 1.57
CA MET A 85 1.55 3.60 0.93
C MET A 85 1.50 3.47 -0.59
N GLN A 86 2.33 2.59 -1.16
CA GLN A 86 2.29 2.34 -2.59
C GLN A 86 0.94 1.77 -3.02
N ILE A 87 0.42 0.82 -2.27
CA ILE A 87 -0.88 0.23 -2.56
C ILE A 87 -1.98 1.29 -2.47
N ARG A 88 -1.94 2.08 -1.41
CA ARG A 88 -2.96 3.10 -1.19
C ARG A 88 -2.92 4.20 -2.24
N SER A 89 -1.72 4.62 -2.63
CA SER A 89 -1.57 5.61 -3.69
C SER A 89 -2.09 5.08 -5.02
N GLN A 90 -1.81 3.82 -5.31
CA GLN A 90 -2.29 3.21 -6.53
C GLN A 90 -3.82 3.17 -6.56
N ASN A 91 -4.43 2.78 -5.43
CA ASN A 91 -5.88 2.74 -5.33
C ASN A 91 -6.49 4.13 -5.48
N ASP A 92 -5.87 5.13 -4.87
CA ASP A 92 -6.35 6.51 -4.99
C ASP A 92 -6.24 6.99 -6.42
N LEU A 93 -5.16 6.64 -7.10
CA LEU A 93 -4.96 7.03 -8.49
C LEU A 93 -6.06 6.44 -9.37
N TYR A 94 -6.42 5.19 -9.15
CA TYR A 94 -7.51 4.55 -9.90
C TYR A 94 -8.85 5.24 -9.64
N LYS A 95 -9.10 5.63 -8.39
CA LYS A 95 -10.35 6.32 -8.07
C LYS A 95 -10.43 7.67 -8.77
N ILE A 96 -9.34 8.42 -8.76
CA ILE A 96 -9.26 9.69 -9.43
C ILE A 96 -9.46 9.50 -10.93
N TYR A 97 -8.81 8.46 -11.47
CA TYR A 97 -8.94 8.12 -12.89
C TYR A 97 -10.39 7.92 -13.28
N GLU A 98 -11.16 7.17 -12.47
CA GLU A 98 -12.56 6.91 -12.78
C GLU A 98 -13.39 8.16 -12.77
N VAL A 99 -13.18 9.05 -11.80
CA VAL A 99 -13.91 10.32 -11.72
C VAL A 99 -13.60 11.19 -12.94
N VAL A 100 -12.32 11.30 -13.29
CA VAL A 100 -11.91 12.11 -14.44
C VAL A 100 -12.43 11.52 -15.74
N LYS A 101 -12.41 10.20 -15.84
CA LYS A 101 -12.91 9.48 -17.02
C LYS A 101 -14.39 9.81 -17.24
N ASP A 102 -15.18 9.78 -16.18
CA ASP A 102 -16.60 10.09 -16.30
C ASP A 102 -16.83 11.51 -16.82
N LYS A 103 -16.06 12.47 -16.30
CA LYS A 103 -16.19 13.85 -16.75
C LYS A 103 -15.72 14.01 -18.20
N ALA A 104 -14.66 13.29 -18.57
CA ALA A 104 -14.15 13.34 -19.94
C ALA A 104 -15.19 12.81 -20.93
N LEU A 105 -15.88 11.73 -20.54
CA LEU A 105 -16.92 11.15 -21.39
C LEU A 105 -18.11 12.09 -21.55
N GLN A 106 -18.28 13.05 -20.65
CA GLN A 106 -19.32 14.06 -20.75
C GLN A 106 -18.88 15.27 -21.59
N GLY A 107 -17.67 15.25 -22.11
CA GLY A 107 -17.20 16.32 -22.99
C GLY A 107 -16.43 17.45 -22.34
N ASP A 108 -16.01 17.27 -21.09
CA ASP A 108 -15.24 18.29 -20.39
C ASP A 108 -13.79 18.29 -20.93
N ASP A 109 -13.40 19.37 -21.60
CA ASP A 109 -12.09 19.46 -22.24
C ASP A 109 -10.93 19.32 -21.27
N LYS A 110 -11.02 19.92 -20.10
CA LYS A 110 -9.95 19.81 -19.11
C LYS A 110 -9.86 18.38 -18.60
N ALA A 111 -11.00 17.75 -18.41
CA ALA A 111 -11.03 16.36 -17.94
C ALA A 111 -10.44 15.42 -18.99
N ILE A 112 -10.66 15.71 -20.28
CA ILE A 112 -10.09 14.88 -21.34
C ILE A 112 -8.56 14.92 -21.29
N LYS A 113 -7.99 16.11 -21.13
CA LYS A 113 -6.55 16.27 -21.04
C LYS A 113 -6.00 15.58 -19.80
N THR A 114 -6.65 15.77 -18.66
CA THR A 114 -6.25 15.15 -17.42
C THR A 114 -6.35 13.63 -17.51
N PHE A 115 -7.41 13.14 -18.14
CA PHE A 115 -7.62 11.71 -18.34
C PHE A 115 -6.44 11.10 -19.10
N LEU A 116 -6.01 11.75 -20.19
CA LEU A 116 -4.89 11.24 -20.99
C LEU A 116 -3.60 11.20 -20.19
N MET A 117 -3.39 12.21 -19.35
CA MET A 117 -2.22 12.22 -18.47
C MET A 117 -2.26 11.09 -17.45
N LEU A 118 -3.40 10.92 -16.79
CA LEU A 118 -3.56 9.88 -15.79
C LEU A 118 -3.45 8.49 -16.39
N LYS A 119 -3.95 8.34 -17.61
CA LYS A 119 -3.86 7.06 -18.29
C LYS A 119 -2.40 6.64 -18.45
N LYS A 120 -1.54 7.59 -18.81
CA LYS A 120 -0.12 7.31 -18.94
C LYS A 120 0.49 6.91 -17.59
N GLU A 121 0.13 7.63 -16.53
CA GLU A 121 0.68 7.34 -15.22
C GLU A 121 0.27 5.96 -14.72
N ILE A 122 -0.97 5.59 -14.95
CA ILE A 122 -1.47 4.29 -14.52
C ILE A 122 -0.76 3.17 -15.28
N TRP A 123 -0.54 3.35 -16.59
CA TRP A 123 0.14 2.34 -17.37
C TRP A 123 1.62 2.24 -17.04
N LYS A 124 2.19 3.26 -16.37
CA LYS A 124 3.58 3.25 -15.95
C LYS A 124 3.71 2.87 -14.49
N SER A 125 2.77 2.12 -13.96
CA SER A 125 2.80 1.78 -12.54
C SER A 125 4.04 0.96 -12.18
N PRO A 126 4.45 0.97 -10.93
CA PRO A 126 5.59 0.18 -10.49
C PRO A 126 5.45 -1.31 -10.75
N ILE A 127 4.23 -1.79 -10.75
CA ILE A 127 4.00 -3.19 -11.02
C ILE A 127 4.43 -3.50 -12.43
N GLU A 128 4.05 -2.67 -13.34
CA GLU A 128 4.41 -2.83 -14.73
C GLU A 128 5.91 -2.83 -14.90
N LYS A 129 6.59 -1.92 -14.25
CA LYS A 129 8.03 -1.81 -14.35
C LYS A 129 8.73 -3.02 -13.76
N SER A 130 8.19 -3.59 -12.71
CA SER A 130 8.83 -4.73 -12.11
C SER A 130 8.65 -6.00 -12.93
N ASP A 131 7.62 -6.03 -13.75
CA ASP A 131 7.41 -7.18 -14.59
C ASP A 131 8.32 -7.16 -15.80
N ILE A 132 8.70 -5.99 -16.23
CA ILE A 132 9.51 -5.85 -17.37
C ILE A 132 10.92 -6.25 -17.18
N PRO A 133 11.47 -6.31 -16.12
CA PRO A 133 12.83 -6.54 -15.89
C PRO A 133 13.32 -7.66 -16.53
N GLN A 134 12.67 -8.29 -16.81
CA GLN A 134 13.19 -9.32 -17.41
C GLN A 134 13.75 -8.89 -18.63
N LYS A 135 13.72 -8.02 -19.17
CA LYS A 135 14.23 -7.64 -20.42
C LYS A 135 15.14 -6.65 -20.45
N ASP A 136 14.93 -6.93 -20.20
CA ASP A 136 15.53 -6.08 -20.31
C ASP A 136 16.09 -5.56 -20.89
N ASN A 137 16.18 -5.76 -20.94
CA ASN A 137 16.61 -5.08 -21.16
C ASN A 137 16.78 -4.70 -21.93
N GLU A 138 16.77 -4.96 -22.10
CA GLU A 138 16.84 -4.42 -22.49
C GLU A 138 16.84 -3.79 -23.00
N GLU A 139 16.68 -3.87 -23.06
CA GLU A 139 16.63 -3.06 -23.22
C GLU A 139 16.81 -2.41 -23.49
N GLU A 140 16.88 -2.63 -23.42
CA GLU A 140 17.01 -1.93 -23.33
C GLU A 140 17.09 -1.49 -23.89
N ASN A 141 17.07 -1.89 -24.08
CA ASN A 141 17.15 -1.36 -24.23
C ASN A 141 16.78 -1.04 -24.88
N LEU A 142 16.47 -1.34 -25.17
CA LEU A 142 16.13 -0.94 -25.25
C LEU A 142 16.04 -0.30 -25.39
N GLY A 143 16.15 -0.50 -25.51
CA GLY A 143 16.14 0.18 -25.15
C GLY A 143 15.94 0.75 -25.32
N ASP A 144 16.00 0.84 -25.33
CA ASP A 144 15.77 1.24 -25.07
C ASP A 144 15.26 1.51 -25.52
N ASP A 145 15.17 1.28 -25.81
CA ASP A 145 14.67 1.31 -25.74
C ASP A 145 14.04 1.34 -26.08
N LEU A 146 13.77 0.84 -26.35
CA LEU A 146 13.23 0.69 -26.13
C LEU A 146 12.99 0.85 -26.11
#